data_2bf9e951fca64d9ae763ebfd1a033f3d
#
_entry.id   2bf9e951fca64d9ae763ebfd1a033f3d
#
_cell.length_a   1.000
_cell.length_b   1.000
_cell.length_c   1.000
_cell.angle_alpha   90.00
_cell.angle_beta   90.00
_cell.angle_gamma   90.00
#
_symmetry.space_group_name_H-M   'P 1'
#
loop_
_entity.id
_entity.type
_entity.pdbx_description
1 polymer ?
#
loop_
_entity_poly.entity_id
_entity_poly.type
_entity_poly.pdbx_seq_one_letter_code
_entity_poly.pdbx_strand_id
1 'polypeptide(L)'
;MERDMNKIIAICAAQIYLWEQERQIHAICDCARERGYEVIIYNLSVKMDVETSHSRGELSVFSVIPYDQLAALVVLGESIRNDAVCDDLVAKAHKNNVPVVMLDCYKKGCYNIKFDYEKSFEQIVRHVIEYHGCQEVNFIAGFRDNVFSEQRLETYRRVMKENGCTVKEEYIAYGDFWEFPSRAAMEKWVQEWEAGTSRRPEAIICANDMMAITASNVLQNHGLKVPEDVIVTGFDGLLLGECCMPKLTSAKNDAAQIGWNVIQMIDDHQNGKCTNVYDIVVPFYVDYSESCGCEPVQQRNLSEEVMHWYGQREIARYQSYDFF
;
A
#
# COMPACT_ATOMS: atom_id res chain seq x y z
N MET A 1 2.83 -30.08 -32.38
CA MET A 1 2.51 -30.45 -30.98
C MET A 1 2.48 -29.14 -30.22
N GLU A 2 1.30 -28.55 -30.06
CA GLU A 2 1.14 -27.43 -29.11
C GLU A 2 1.52 -27.97 -27.73
N ARG A 3 2.49 -27.35 -27.09
CA ARG A 3 2.71 -27.58 -25.66
C ARG A 3 1.43 -27.12 -24.95
N ASP A 4 0.74 -28.06 -24.32
CA ASP A 4 -0.31 -27.71 -23.36
C ASP A 4 0.36 -26.83 -22.29
N MET A 5 0.17 -25.50 -22.40
CA MET A 5 0.78 -24.57 -21.47
C MET A 5 0.04 -24.69 -20.14
N ASN A 6 0.78 -24.85 -19.06
CA ASN A 6 0.20 -24.77 -17.72
C ASN A 6 -0.55 -23.44 -17.58
N LYS A 7 -1.75 -23.47 -17.03
CA LYS A 7 -2.63 -22.29 -16.91
C LYS A 7 -2.88 -21.85 -15.47
N ILE A 8 -2.25 -22.52 -14.51
CA ILE A 8 -2.44 -22.21 -13.09
C ILE A 8 -1.38 -21.22 -12.61
N ILE A 9 -1.83 -20.10 -12.05
CA ILE A 9 -0.98 -19.15 -11.31
C ILE A 9 -1.23 -19.37 -9.82
N ALA A 10 -0.16 -19.64 -9.07
CA ALA A 10 -0.24 -19.68 -7.61
C ALA A 10 0.13 -18.30 -7.05
N ILE A 11 -0.69 -17.77 -6.14
CA ILE A 11 -0.39 -16.53 -5.39
C ILE A 11 -0.13 -16.92 -3.94
N CYS A 12 1.06 -16.59 -3.42
CA CYS A 12 1.44 -16.77 -2.02
C CYS A 12 1.43 -15.42 -1.31
N ALA A 13 0.62 -15.30 -0.27
CA ALA A 13 0.45 -14.07 0.48
C ALA A 13 0.10 -14.35 1.94
N ALA A 14 0.13 -13.30 2.77
CA ALA A 14 -0.44 -13.32 4.10
C ALA A 14 -1.49 -12.23 4.26
N GLN A 15 -2.49 -12.47 5.10
CA GLN A 15 -3.52 -11.48 5.47
C GLN A 15 -4.22 -10.84 4.26
N ILE A 16 -4.66 -11.65 3.31
CA ILE A 16 -5.28 -11.19 2.04
C ILE A 16 -6.55 -10.35 2.23
N TYR A 17 -7.10 -10.29 3.44
CA TYR A 17 -8.25 -9.47 3.81
C TYR A 17 -7.86 -8.01 4.13
N LEU A 18 -6.57 -7.70 4.23
CA LEU A 18 -6.13 -6.31 4.36
C LEU A 18 -6.27 -5.59 3.03
N TRP A 19 -6.72 -4.34 3.07
CA TRP A 19 -7.11 -3.55 1.92
C TRP A 19 -6.10 -3.53 0.77
N GLU A 20 -4.83 -3.39 1.07
CA GLU A 20 -3.79 -3.33 0.05
C GLU A 20 -3.61 -4.67 -0.67
N GLN A 21 -3.50 -5.78 0.10
CA GLN A 21 -3.37 -7.12 -0.45
C GLN A 21 -4.63 -7.52 -1.24
N GLU A 22 -5.81 -7.20 -0.72
CA GLU A 22 -7.08 -7.48 -1.38
C GLU A 22 -7.12 -6.82 -2.76
N ARG A 23 -6.83 -5.53 -2.86
CA ARG A 23 -6.82 -4.80 -4.13
C ARG A 23 -5.84 -5.38 -5.15
N GLN A 24 -4.60 -5.64 -4.72
CA GLN A 24 -3.56 -6.20 -5.58
C GLN A 24 -3.95 -7.59 -6.10
N ILE A 25 -4.42 -8.47 -5.22
CA ILE A 25 -4.81 -9.83 -5.57
C ILE A 25 -6.02 -9.82 -6.51
N HIS A 26 -7.03 -9.00 -6.25
CA HIS A 26 -8.18 -8.87 -7.14
C HIS A 26 -7.75 -8.44 -8.54
N ALA A 27 -6.91 -7.41 -8.65
CA ALA A 27 -6.42 -6.94 -9.94
C ALA A 27 -5.62 -8.01 -10.68
N ILE A 28 -4.77 -8.77 -9.99
CA ILE A 28 -4.04 -9.91 -10.58
C ILE A 28 -5.02 -10.98 -11.05
N CYS A 29 -6.01 -11.35 -10.24
CA CYS A 29 -7.02 -12.36 -10.61
C CYS A 29 -7.86 -11.94 -11.80
N ASP A 30 -8.25 -10.67 -11.90
CA ASP A 30 -9.03 -10.16 -13.01
C ASP A 30 -8.22 -10.20 -14.32
N CYS A 31 -6.98 -9.69 -14.31
CA CYS A 31 -6.09 -9.77 -15.46
C CYS A 31 -5.74 -11.21 -15.86
N ALA A 32 -5.54 -12.10 -14.87
CA ALA A 32 -5.29 -13.52 -15.10
C ALA A 32 -6.47 -14.19 -15.84
N ARG A 33 -7.68 -13.94 -15.36
CA ARG A 33 -8.91 -14.49 -15.96
C ARG A 33 -9.09 -14.03 -17.41
N GLU A 34 -8.80 -12.77 -17.70
CA GLU A 34 -8.87 -12.22 -19.06
C GLU A 34 -7.91 -12.90 -20.04
N ARG A 35 -6.78 -13.40 -19.54
CA ARG A 35 -5.77 -14.14 -20.31
C ARG A 35 -5.95 -15.66 -20.26
N GLY A 36 -7.02 -16.15 -19.62
CA GLY A 36 -7.36 -17.57 -19.53
C GLY A 36 -6.53 -18.38 -18.53
N TYR A 37 -5.95 -17.71 -17.55
CA TYR A 37 -5.31 -18.36 -16.40
C TYR A 37 -6.31 -18.66 -15.29
N GLU A 38 -6.06 -19.75 -14.56
CA GLU A 38 -6.70 -20.08 -13.29
C GLU A 38 -5.79 -19.63 -12.15
N VAL A 39 -6.37 -19.09 -11.07
CA VAL A 39 -5.60 -18.59 -9.93
C VAL A 39 -5.93 -19.39 -8.68
N ILE A 40 -4.89 -19.87 -8.00
CA ILE A 40 -5.00 -20.47 -6.66
C ILE A 40 -4.25 -19.59 -5.68
N ILE A 41 -4.93 -19.18 -4.61
CA ILE A 41 -4.36 -18.32 -3.57
C ILE A 41 -4.02 -19.17 -2.34
N TYR A 42 -2.75 -19.13 -1.94
CA TYR A 42 -2.22 -19.74 -0.74
C TYR A 42 -2.00 -18.64 0.30
N ASN A 43 -2.91 -18.55 1.27
CA ASN A 43 -2.92 -17.45 2.24
C ASN A 43 -2.51 -17.91 3.64
N LEU A 44 -1.65 -17.12 4.29
CA LEU A 44 -1.37 -17.18 5.71
C LEU A 44 -2.26 -16.20 6.46
N SER A 45 -2.79 -16.59 7.62
CA SER A 45 -3.64 -15.72 8.45
C SER A 45 -2.82 -14.67 9.20
N VAL A 46 -1.53 -14.95 9.42
CA VAL A 46 -0.60 -14.07 10.15
C VAL A 46 0.65 -13.80 9.32
N LYS A 47 1.29 -12.66 9.58
CA LYS A 47 2.64 -12.36 9.06
C LYS A 47 3.67 -13.23 9.75
N MET A 48 4.75 -13.53 9.04
CA MET A 48 5.81 -14.44 9.52
C MET A 48 7.00 -13.70 10.14
N ASP A 49 6.83 -12.43 10.51
CA ASP A 49 7.84 -11.60 11.19
C ASP A 49 8.15 -12.10 12.61
N VAL A 50 7.21 -12.77 13.26
CA VAL A 50 7.40 -13.44 14.56
C VAL A 50 7.16 -14.92 14.44
N GLU A 51 8.20 -15.72 14.69
CA GLU A 51 8.10 -17.16 14.63
C GLU A 51 7.45 -17.73 15.92
N THR A 52 6.28 -18.33 15.76
CA THR A 52 5.54 -19.03 16.81
C THR A 52 5.22 -20.46 16.36
N SER A 53 4.76 -21.30 17.28
CA SER A 53 4.27 -22.64 16.90
C SER A 53 3.08 -22.57 15.94
N HIS A 54 2.23 -21.56 16.11
CA HIS A 54 1.08 -21.30 15.22
C HIS A 54 1.54 -20.88 13.81
N SER A 55 2.41 -19.89 13.71
CA SER A 55 2.92 -19.43 12.42
C SER A 55 3.65 -20.51 11.63
N ARG A 56 4.41 -21.38 12.32
CA ARG A 56 5.01 -22.56 11.70
C ARG A 56 3.99 -23.56 11.17
N GLY A 57 2.87 -23.73 11.87
CA GLY A 57 1.78 -24.60 11.43
C GLY A 57 1.14 -24.09 10.14
N GLU A 58 0.93 -22.77 10.03
CA GLU A 58 0.35 -22.15 8.84
C GLU A 58 1.22 -22.32 7.57
N LEU A 59 2.55 -22.39 7.71
CA LEU A 59 3.43 -22.61 6.57
C LEU A 59 3.13 -23.91 5.80
N SER A 60 2.42 -24.85 6.43
CA SER A 60 1.99 -26.10 5.77
C SER A 60 1.12 -25.85 4.53
N VAL A 61 0.44 -24.71 4.44
CA VAL A 61 -0.35 -24.34 3.25
C VAL A 61 0.51 -24.25 1.99
N PHE A 62 1.77 -23.88 2.11
CA PHE A 62 2.68 -23.81 0.97
C PHE A 62 3.23 -25.20 0.56
N SER A 63 3.05 -26.24 1.38
CA SER A 63 3.50 -27.58 1.05
C SER A 63 2.62 -28.29 0.01
N VAL A 64 1.40 -27.80 -0.22
CA VAL A 64 0.45 -28.39 -1.16
C VAL A 64 0.46 -27.70 -2.54
N ILE A 65 1.40 -26.77 -2.77
CA ILE A 65 1.55 -26.09 -4.05
C ILE A 65 1.98 -27.09 -5.13
N PRO A 66 1.21 -27.28 -6.23
CA PRO A 66 1.53 -28.21 -7.31
C PRO A 66 2.49 -27.57 -8.33
N TYR A 67 3.76 -27.39 -7.94
CA TYR A 67 4.74 -26.65 -8.75
C TYR A 67 4.88 -27.16 -10.19
N ASP A 68 4.69 -28.46 -10.43
CA ASP A 68 4.77 -29.10 -11.75
C ASP A 68 3.60 -28.71 -12.68
N GLN A 69 2.54 -28.10 -12.15
CA GLN A 69 1.35 -27.69 -12.91
C GLN A 69 1.24 -26.16 -13.05
N LEU A 70 2.17 -25.41 -12.47
CA LEU A 70 2.10 -23.95 -12.46
C LEU A 70 2.60 -23.34 -13.78
N ALA A 71 1.87 -22.34 -14.26
CA ALA A 71 2.35 -21.37 -15.24
C ALA A 71 3.33 -20.36 -14.59
N ALA A 72 3.04 -19.94 -13.38
CA ALA A 72 3.87 -19.02 -12.59
C ALA A 72 3.55 -19.08 -11.09
N LEU A 73 4.49 -18.60 -10.29
CA LEU A 73 4.31 -18.31 -8.88
C LEU A 73 4.39 -16.80 -8.66
N VAL A 74 3.41 -16.22 -7.99
CA VAL A 74 3.41 -14.81 -7.56
C VAL A 74 3.54 -14.78 -6.03
N VAL A 75 4.49 -14.01 -5.51
CA VAL A 75 4.76 -13.92 -4.07
C VAL A 75 4.64 -12.47 -3.61
N LEU A 76 3.70 -12.20 -2.72
CA LEU A 76 3.55 -10.90 -2.05
C LEU A 76 4.50 -10.86 -0.84
N GLY A 77 5.76 -10.49 -1.08
CA GLY A 77 6.84 -10.64 -0.09
C GLY A 77 6.64 -9.82 1.17
N GLU A 78 6.21 -8.53 1.04
CA GLU A 78 5.95 -7.66 2.18
C GLU A 78 4.76 -8.15 3.04
N SER A 79 3.79 -8.84 2.45
CA SER A 79 2.71 -9.42 3.24
C SER A 79 3.19 -10.61 4.09
N ILE A 80 4.11 -11.42 3.58
CA ILE A 80 4.66 -12.60 4.28
C ILE A 80 5.65 -12.19 5.37
N ARG A 81 6.53 -11.21 5.09
CA ARG A 81 7.57 -10.68 6.01
C ARG A 81 8.52 -11.72 6.57
N ASN A 82 8.93 -12.67 5.73
CA ASN A 82 9.93 -13.66 6.10
C ASN A 82 10.76 -14.07 4.89
N ASP A 83 12.01 -13.64 4.87
CA ASP A 83 12.92 -13.88 3.77
C ASP A 83 13.18 -15.37 3.53
N ALA A 84 13.30 -16.17 4.59
CA ALA A 84 13.58 -17.60 4.47
C ALA A 84 12.38 -18.35 3.84
N VAL A 85 11.15 -17.93 4.16
CA VAL A 85 9.92 -18.48 3.55
C VAL A 85 9.88 -18.11 2.06
N CYS A 86 10.15 -16.84 1.73
CA CYS A 86 10.20 -16.40 0.34
C CYS A 86 11.29 -17.13 -0.46
N ASP A 87 12.48 -17.34 0.13
CA ASP A 87 13.58 -18.08 -0.50
C ASP A 87 13.22 -19.55 -0.76
N ASP A 88 12.53 -20.21 0.17
CA ASP A 88 12.06 -21.60 0.00
C ASP A 88 11.03 -21.71 -1.14
N LEU A 89 10.07 -20.78 -1.21
CA LEU A 89 9.07 -20.71 -2.29
C LEU A 89 9.76 -20.53 -3.65
N VAL A 90 10.70 -19.59 -3.76
CA VAL A 90 11.47 -19.32 -4.99
C VAL A 90 12.30 -20.53 -5.38
N ALA A 91 13.03 -21.15 -4.42
CA ALA A 91 13.86 -22.32 -4.70
C ALA A 91 13.04 -23.50 -5.24
N LYS A 92 11.86 -23.76 -4.65
CA LYS A 92 10.95 -24.81 -5.12
C LYS A 92 10.38 -24.53 -6.50
N ALA A 93 10.00 -23.28 -6.79
CA ALA A 93 9.54 -22.85 -8.11
C ALA A 93 10.63 -23.04 -9.17
N HIS A 94 11.85 -22.54 -8.93
CA HIS A 94 12.97 -22.66 -9.86
C HIS A 94 13.36 -24.13 -10.10
N LYS A 95 13.32 -24.99 -9.09
CA LYS A 95 13.58 -26.43 -9.26
C LYS A 95 12.61 -27.09 -10.24
N ASN A 96 11.40 -26.55 -10.36
CA ASN A 96 10.37 -27.02 -11.29
C ASN A 96 10.27 -26.18 -12.56
N ASN A 97 11.24 -25.29 -12.83
CA ASN A 97 11.25 -24.36 -13.97
C ASN A 97 10.02 -23.44 -14.03
N VAL A 98 9.46 -23.09 -12.89
CA VAL A 98 8.34 -22.17 -12.74
C VAL A 98 8.87 -20.74 -12.58
N PRO A 99 8.48 -19.78 -13.44
CA PRO A 99 8.85 -18.38 -13.26
C PRO A 99 8.20 -17.81 -12.01
N VAL A 100 8.93 -16.90 -11.33
CA VAL A 100 8.46 -16.25 -10.10
C VAL A 100 8.37 -14.76 -10.32
N VAL A 101 7.23 -14.18 -9.91
CA VAL A 101 7.02 -12.73 -9.82
C VAL A 101 6.97 -12.36 -8.34
N MET A 102 7.91 -11.55 -7.90
CA MET A 102 7.96 -11.00 -6.55
C MET A 102 7.27 -9.64 -6.52
N LEU A 103 6.35 -9.46 -5.59
CA LEU A 103 5.66 -8.20 -5.38
C LEU A 103 6.12 -7.58 -4.05
N ASP A 104 6.57 -6.32 -4.13
CA ASP A 104 7.07 -5.54 -2.99
C ASP A 104 8.18 -6.24 -2.17
N CYS A 105 9.00 -7.01 -2.86
CA CYS A 105 10.17 -7.67 -2.33
C CYS A 105 11.15 -7.93 -3.48
N TYR A 106 12.45 -8.02 -3.19
CA TYR A 106 13.45 -8.30 -4.20
C TYR A 106 14.07 -9.68 -4.01
N LYS A 107 14.01 -10.50 -5.06
CA LYS A 107 14.76 -11.78 -5.11
C LYS A 107 15.47 -11.92 -6.46
N LYS A 108 16.76 -12.24 -6.38
CA LYS A 108 17.58 -12.46 -7.59
C LYS A 108 17.07 -13.65 -8.40
N GLY A 109 16.97 -13.49 -9.71
CA GLY A 109 16.48 -14.54 -10.60
C GLY A 109 14.96 -14.60 -10.73
N CYS A 110 14.24 -13.66 -10.14
CA CYS A 110 12.80 -13.48 -10.24
C CYS A 110 12.48 -12.20 -11.02
N TYR A 111 11.28 -12.10 -11.56
CA TYR A 111 10.69 -10.81 -11.92
C TYR A 111 10.34 -10.07 -10.64
N ASN A 112 10.74 -8.80 -10.52
CA ASN A 112 10.48 -8.04 -9.30
C ASN A 112 9.66 -6.79 -9.63
N ILE A 113 8.54 -6.60 -8.93
CA ILE A 113 7.73 -5.40 -8.96
C ILE A 113 7.94 -4.67 -7.64
N LYS A 114 8.59 -3.52 -7.71
CA LYS A 114 8.91 -2.64 -6.58
C LYS A 114 8.01 -1.42 -6.59
N PHE A 115 7.76 -0.83 -5.43
CA PHE A 115 7.01 0.41 -5.31
C PHE A 115 7.92 1.57 -4.93
N ASP A 116 7.67 2.74 -5.50
CA ASP A 116 8.41 3.97 -5.20
C ASP A 116 7.73 4.74 -4.05
N TYR A 117 7.84 4.18 -2.85
CA TYR A 117 7.24 4.77 -1.65
C TYR A 117 7.88 6.10 -1.26
N GLU A 118 9.21 6.23 -1.34
CA GLU A 118 9.93 7.39 -0.87
C GLU A 118 9.61 8.64 -1.67
N LYS A 119 9.68 8.54 -2.99
CA LYS A 119 9.40 9.67 -3.88
C LYS A 119 7.97 10.18 -3.74
N SER A 120 7.03 9.27 -3.59
CA SER A 120 5.62 9.63 -3.47
C SER A 120 5.31 10.24 -2.11
N PHE A 121 5.93 9.74 -1.04
CA PHE A 121 5.83 10.36 0.27
C PHE A 121 6.50 11.74 0.30
N GLU A 122 7.66 11.90 -0.34
CA GLU A 122 8.31 13.20 -0.51
C GLU A 122 7.40 14.21 -1.21
N GLN A 123 6.65 13.79 -2.23
CA GLN A 123 5.69 14.67 -2.92
C GLN A 123 4.62 15.20 -1.97
N ILE A 124 4.09 14.38 -1.06
CA ILE A 124 3.13 14.83 -0.04
C ILE A 124 3.76 15.87 0.89
N VAL A 125 4.96 15.58 1.41
CA VAL A 125 5.65 16.49 2.32
C VAL A 125 5.95 17.83 1.64
N ARG A 126 6.47 17.80 0.41
CA ARG A 126 6.73 19.02 -0.38
C ARG A 126 5.45 19.78 -0.68
N HIS A 127 4.36 19.10 -0.99
CA HIS A 127 3.08 19.75 -1.24
C HIS A 127 2.59 20.55 -0.02
N VAL A 128 2.68 19.98 1.17
CA VAL A 128 2.31 20.66 2.42
C VAL A 128 3.22 21.87 2.68
N ILE A 129 4.51 21.73 2.47
CA ILE A 129 5.50 22.78 2.83
C ILE A 129 5.63 23.81 1.71
N GLU A 130 5.80 23.39 0.46
CA GLU A 130 6.14 24.29 -0.65
C GLU A 130 4.90 24.87 -1.34
N TYR A 131 3.81 24.09 -1.47
CA TYR A 131 2.58 24.55 -2.13
C TYR A 131 1.65 25.27 -1.15
N HIS A 132 1.40 24.68 0.05
CA HIS A 132 0.57 25.31 1.07
C HIS A 132 1.33 26.29 1.97
N GLY A 133 2.65 26.31 1.92
CA GLY A 133 3.50 27.25 2.67
C GLY A 133 3.60 26.95 4.17
N CYS A 134 3.22 25.76 4.62
CA CYS A 134 3.23 25.38 6.02
C CYS A 134 4.67 25.29 6.57
N GLN A 135 4.93 25.96 7.67
CA GLN A 135 6.24 25.95 8.35
C GLN A 135 6.20 25.19 9.67
N GLU A 136 5.05 25.15 10.31
CA GLU A 136 4.81 24.46 11.58
C GLU A 136 4.05 23.15 11.29
N VAL A 137 4.78 22.06 11.10
CA VAL A 137 4.23 20.77 10.67
C VAL A 137 4.54 19.69 11.70
N ASN A 138 3.51 19.00 12.20
CA ASN A 138 3.67 17.82 13.04
C ASN A 138 3.70 16.55 12.18
N PHE A 139 4.38 15.52 12.69
CA PHE A 139 4.48 14.24 11.99
C PHE A 139 4.08 13.07 12.89
N ILE A 140 3.21 12.19 12.39
CA ILE A 140 2.88 10.91 13.04
C ILE A 140 3.53 9.78 12.25
N ALA A 141 4.60 9.21 12.81
CA ALA A 141 5.33 8.07 12.29
C ALA A 141 4.60 6.75 12.59
N GLY A 142 4.99 5.66 11.91
CA GLY A 142 4.52 4.31 12.21
C GLY A 142 5.21 3.70 13.43
N PHE A 143 5.60 2.42 13.35
CA PHE A 143 6.39 1.77 14.39
C PHE A 143 7.82 2.30 14.44
N ARG A 144 8.39 2.39 15.64
CA ARG A 144 9.84 2.62 15.81
C ARG A 144 10.63 1.46 15.19
N ASP A 145 11.78 1.79 14.63
CA ASP A 145 12.71 0.82 14.01
C ASP A 145 12.11 0.05 12.81
N ASN A 146 10.92 0.43 12.34
CA ASN A 146 10.35 -0.09 11.11
C ASN A 146 10.90 0.68 9.91
N VAL A 147 11.42 -0.04 8.91
CA VAL A 147 12.09 0.55 7.74
C VAL A 147 11.21 1.59 7.02
N PHE A 148 9.94 1.29 6.78
CA PHE A 148 9.02 2.22 6.11
C PHE A 148 8.68 3.43 6.96
N SER A 149 8.49 3.23 8.28
CA SER A 149 8.23 4.31 9.23
C SER A 149 9.41 5.28 9.31
N GLU A 150 10.61 4.75 9.51
CA GLU A 150 11.82 5.56 9.65
C GLU A 150 12.19 6.26 8.34
N GLN A 151 12.01 5.62 7.19
CA GLN A 151 12.22 6.24 5.87
C GLN A 151 11.28 7.44 5.66
N ARG A 152 9.99 7.30 6.02
CA ARG A 152 9.01 8.41 5.93
C ARG A 152 9.36 9.55 6.90
N LEU A 153 9.78 9.22 8.13
CA LEU A 153 10.23 10.21 9.10
C LEU A 153 11.49 10.95 8.64
N GLU A 154 12.45 10.24 8.06
CA GLU A 154 13.67 10.86 7.53
C GLU A 154 13.36 11.75 6.32
N THR A 155 12.46 11.32 5.44
CA THR A 155 11.98 12.14 4.32
C THR A 155 11.32 13.43 4.82
N TYR A 156 10.44 13.34 5.82
CA TYR A 156 9.86 14.51 6.45
C TYR A 156 10.94 15.46 7.02
N ARG A 157 11.87 14.93 7.82
CA ARG A 157 12.96 15.74 8.40
C ARG A 157 13.82 16.41 7.34
N ARG A 158 14.14 15.69 6.28
CA ARG A 158 14.96 16.19 5.16
C ARG A 158 14.26 17.34 4.44
N VAL A 159 13.01 17.16 4.03
CA VAL A 159 12.26 18.18 3.28
C VAL A 159 11.99 19.42 4.16
N MET A 160 11.64 19.26 5.44
CA MET A 160 11.52 20.37 6.37
C MET A 160 12.81 21.20 6.44
N LYS A 161 13.95 20.52 6.60
CA LYS A 161 15.27 21.18 6.67
C LYS A 161 15.64 21.89 5.37
N GLU A 162 15.39 21.28 4.22
CA GLU A 162 15.65 21.86 2.89
C GLU A 162 14.89 23.19 2.70
N ASN A 163 13.69 23.30 3.31
CA ASN A 163 12.84 24.47 3.25
C ASN A 163 13.05 25.46 4.41
N GLY A 164 14.06 25.26 5.26
CA GLY A 164 14.35 26.11 6.40
C GLY A 164 13.36 26.02 7.56
N CYS A 165 12.49 25.03 7.55
CA CYS A 165 11.51 24.79 8.61
C CYS A 165 12.16 24.11 9.82
N THR A 166 11.67 24.44 11.02
CA THR A 166 12.19 23.85 12.26
C THR A 166 11.54 22.51 12.55
N VAL A 167 12.35 21.48 12.71
CA VAL A 167 11.92 20.17 13.20
C VAL A 167 12.23 20.07 14.68
N LYS A 168 11.22 19.75 15.50
CA LYS A 168 11.38 19.49 16.92
C LYS A 168 10.86 18.10 17.25
N GLU A 169 11.52 17.39 18.15
CA GLU A 169 11.11 16.04 18.55
C GLU A 169 9.72 16.01 19.22
N GLU A 170 9.30 17.10 19.85
CA GLU A 170 7.95 17.26 20.43
C GLU A 170 6.83 17.31 19.36
N TYR A 171 7.19 17.59 18.10
CA TYR A 171 6.28 17.59 16.95
C TYR A 171 6.21 16.25 16.23
N ILE A 172 6.93 15.24 16.72
CA ILE A 172 6.97 13.90 16.16
C ILE A 172 6.37 12.93 17.18
N ALA A 173 5.38 12.15 16.72
CA ALA A 173 4.79 11.07 17.51
C ALA A 173 4.90 9.76 16.74
N TYR A 174 4.78 8.63 17.43
CA TYR A 174 4.67 7.32 16.84
C TYR A 174 3.26 6.79 17.06
N GLY A 175 2.58 6.48 15.97
CA GLY A 175 1.19 6.01 15.95
C GLY A 175 1.05 4.56 15.57
N ASP A 176 2.16 3.82 15.42
CA ASP A 176 2.24 2.38 15.18
C ASP A 176 1.40 1.92 13.96
N PHE A 177 1.22 2.80 12.96
CA PHE A 177 0.34 2.60 11.80
C PHE A 177 -1.12 2.27 12.18
N TRP A 178 -1.55 2.57 13.41
CA TRP A 178 -2.83 2.15 13.95
C TRP A 178 -3.60 3.26 14.65
N GLU A 179 -4.91 3.04 14.86
CA GLU A 179 -5.82 4.03 15.42
C GLU A 179 -5.45 4.43 16.86
N PHE A 180 -5.33 3.45 17.77
CA PHE A 180 -5.24 3.76 19.20
C PHE A 180 -3.99 4.56 19.60
N PRO A 181 -2.76 4.21 19.18
CA PRO A 181 -1.59 5.01 19.49
C PRO A 181 -1.66 6.41 18.86
N SER A 182 -2.18 6.52 17.64
CA SER A 182 -2.34 7.80 16.94
C SER A 182 -3.35 8.70 17.66
N ARG A 183 -4.46 8.14 18.12
CA ARG A 183 -5.45 8.86 18.93
C ARG A 183 -4.84 9.40 20.21
N ALA A 184 -4.08 8.58 20.95
CA ALA A 184 -3.40 9.01 22.17
C ALA A 184 -2.42 10.16 21.94
N ALA A 185 -1.65 10.09 20.83
CA ALA A 185 -0.74 11.16 20.45
C ALA A 185 -1.49 12.47 20.12
N MET A 186 -2.56 12.37 19.35
CA MET A 186 -3.37 13.51 18.95
C MET A 186 -4.09 14.16 20.14
N GLU A 187 -4.70 13.39 21.03
CA GLU A 187 -5.37 13.89 22.24
C GLU A 187 -4.38 14.64 23.14
N LYS A 188 -3.15 14.11 23.29
CA LYS A 188 -2.09 14.80 24.03
C LYS A 188 -1.76 16.15 23.39
N TRP A 189 -1.54 16.19 22.08
CA TRP A 189 -1.22 17.43 21.37
C TRP A 189 -2.34 18.46 21.49
N VAL A 190 -3.60 18.06 21.28
CA VAL A 190 -4.75 18.98 21.38
C VAL A 190 -4.86 19.55 22.79
N GLN A 191 -4.69 18.74 23.86
CA GLN A 191 -4.68 19.23 25.25
C GLN A 191 -3.55 20.24 25.50
N GLU A 192 -2.36 20.02 24.94
CA GLU A 192 -1.23 20.96 25.05
C GLU A 192 -1.52 22.29 24.34
N TRP A 193 -2.20 22.24 23.17
CA TRP A 193 -2.61 23.45 22.43
C TRP A 193 -3.70 24.23 23.18
N GLU A 194 -4.70 23.54 23.71
CA GLU A 194 -5.78 24.15 24.51
C GLU A 194 -5.25 24.78 25.82
N ALA A 195 -4.25 24.14 26.44
CA ALA A 195 -3.59 24.65 27.61
C ALA A 195 -2.60 25.80 27.33
N GLY A 196 -2.31 26.08 26.04
CA GLY A 196 -1.32 27.08 25.62
C GLY A 196 0.14 26.71 25.96
N THR A 197 0.40 25.43 26.21
CA THR A 197 1.76 24.92 26.54
C THR A 197 2.52 24.53 25.28
N SER A 198 1.84 24.32 24.15
CA SER A 198 2.42 24.07 22.85
C SER A 198 1.64 24.83 21.78
N ARG A 199 2.25 25.05 20.63
CA ARG A 199 1.63 25.73 19.49
C ARG A 199 0.90 24.70 18.62
N ARG A 200 -0.31 25.05 18.18
CA ARG A 200 -1.05 24.28 17.17
C ARG A 200 -0.30 24.35 15.84
N PRO A 201 -0.05 23.20 15.15
CA PRO A 201 0.59 23.19 13.85
C PRO A 201 -0.35 23.66 12.75
N GLU A 202 0.20 24.05 11.61
CA GLU A 202 -0.52 24.34 10.37
C GLU A 202 -0.92 23.07 9.63
N ALA A 203 -0.12 22.00 9.82
CA ALA A 203 -0.38 20.72 9.20
C ALA A 203 0.09 19.53 10.07
N ILE A 204 -0.56 18.39 9.86
CA ILE A 204 -0.16 17.09 10.40
C ILE A 204 0.00 16.12 9.23
N ILE A 205 1.22 15.65 9.02
CA ILE A 205 1.53 14.62 8.04
C ILE A 205 1.58 13.28 8.77
N CYS A 206 0.81 12.31 8.31
CA CYS A 206 0.79 10.97 8.88
C CYS A 206 1.48 9.97 7.96
N ALA A 207 2.22 9.04 8.54
CA ALA A 207 2.90 8.02 7.76
C ALA A 207 1.93 7.02 7.10
N ASN A 208 0.65 6.97 7.50
CA ASN A 208 -0.39 6.26 6.75
C ASN A 208 -1.78 6.87 6.93
N ASP A 209 -2.74 6.35 6.15
CA ASP A 209 -4.12 6.86 6.14
C ASP A 209 -4.88 6.57 7.42
N MET A 210 -4.68 5.41 8.06
CA MET A 210 -5.37 5.08 9.30
C MET A 210 -5.05 6.11 10.39
N MET A 211 -3.78 6.51 10.50
CA MET A 211 -3.36 7.55 11.44
C MET A 211 -3.90 8.92 11.05
N ALA A 212 -3.95 9.24 9.75
CA ALA A 212 -4.48 10.50 9.24
C ALA A 212 -5.99 10.64 9.48
N ILE A 213 -6.76 9.58 9.23
CA ILE A 213 -8.20 9.52 9.54
C ILE A 213 -8.42 9.73 11.04
N THR A 214 -7.61 9.06 11.86
CA THR A 214 -7.67 9.22 13.32
C THR A 214 -7.35 10.64 13.74
N ALA A 215 -6.32 11.26 13.17
CA ALA A 215 -5.96 12.66 13.44
C ALA A 215 -7.10 13.60 13.07
N SER A 216 -7.70 13.45 11.88
CA SER A 216 -8.84 14.26 11.44
C SER A 216 -10.03 14.11 12.40
N ASN A 217 -10.36 12.89 12.81
CA ASN A 217 -11.45 12.63 13.74
C ASN A 217 -11.21 13.29 15.12
N VAL A 218 -10.00 13.24 15.64
CA VAL A 218 -9.68 13.90 16.93
C VAL A 218 -9.80 15.40 16.80
N LEU A 219 -9.24 16.02 15.75
CA LEU A 219 -9.37 17.46 15.49
C LEU A 219 -10.82 17.90 15.45
N GLN A 220 -11.66 17.21 14.65
CA GLN A 220 -13.09 17.52 14.51
C GLN A 220 -13.87 17.35 15.82
N ASN A 221 -13.55 16.34 16.63
CA ASN A 221 -14.18 16.13 17.94
C ASN A 221 -13.87 17.28 18.93
N HIS A 222 -12.74 17.96 18.76
CA HIS A 222 -12.35 19.16 19.51
C HIS A 222 -12.77 20.47 18.83
N GLY A 223 -13.63 20.39 17.78
CA GLY A 223 -14.16 21.57 17.09
C GLY A 223 -13.19 22.25 16.13
N LEU A 224 -12.03 21.64 15.86
CA LEU A 224 -11.08 22.10 14.86
C LEU A 224 -11.47 21.60 13.48
N LYS A 225 -11.34 22.44 12.48
CA LYS A 225 -11.68 22.13 11.09
C LYS A 225 -10.47 21.66 10.32
N VAL A 226 -10.66 20.63 9.50
CA VAL A 226 -9.73 20.17 8.49
C VAL A 226 -10.32 20.53 7.13
N PRO A 227 -9.63 21.29 6.28
CA PRO A 227 -8.24 21.74 6.41
C PRO A 227 -8.06 23.13 7.04
N GLU A 228 -9.14 23.91 7.32
CA GLU A 228 -9.07 25.35 7.59
C GLU A 228 -8.23 25.69 8.82
N ASP A 229 -8.28 24.88 9.89
CA ASP A 229 -7.49 25.05 11.09
C ASP A 229 -6.19 24.26 11.06
N VAL A 230 -6.22 23.04 10.49
CA VAL A 230 -5.06 22.14 10.39
C VAL A 230 -5.22 21.27 9.14
N ILE A 231 -4.24 21.29 8.26
CA ILE A 231 -4.12 20.37 7.13
C ILE A 231 -3.78 18.97 7.64
N VAL A 232 -4.39 17.93 7.05
CA VAL A 232 -4.06 16.53 7.37
C VAL A 232 -3.80 15.74 6.09
N THR A 233 -2.70 14.98 6.06
CA THR A 233 -2.37 14.10 4.93
C THR A 233 -1.99 12.70 5.41
N GLY A 234 -2.29 11.69 4.58
CA GLY A 234 -1.98 10.29 4.82
C GLY A 234 -1.11 9.69 3.72
N PHE A 235 -1.07 8.36 3.70
CA PHE A 235 -0.38 7.53 2.71
C PHE A 235 -1.02 6.14 2.73
N ASP A 236 -1.04 5.43 1.61
CA ASP A 236 -1.51 4.07 1.30
C ASP A 236 -2.80 4.05 0.45
N GLY A 237 -3.59 5.13 0.38
CA GLY A 237 -4.81 5.23 -0.43
C GLY A 237 -5.93 4.31 0.03
N LEU A 238 -6.20 4.27 1.35
CA LEU A 238 -7.30 3.49 1.89
C LEU A 238 -8.65 4.02 1.41
N LEU A 239 -9.57 3.11 1.08
CA LEU A 239 -10.95 3.47 0.74
C LEU A 239 -11.63 4.32 1.82
N LEU A 240 -11.34 4.05 3.08
CA LEU A 240 -11.85 4.85 4.20
C LEU A 240 -11.46 6.32 4.08
N GLY A 241 -10.25 6.63 3.59
CA GLY A 241 -9.79 8.00 3.33
C GLY A 241 -10.57 8.69 2.21
N GLU A 242 -11.02 7.93 1.21
CA GLU A 242 -11.88 8.45 0.14
C GLU A 242 -13.32 8.73 0.61
N CYS A 243 -13.76 8.04 1.66
CA CYS A 243 -15.09 8.20 2.27
C CYS A 243 -15.13 9.18 3.45
N CYS A 244 -13.99 9.72 3.89
CA CYS A 244 -13.91 10.72 4.96
C CYS A 244 -14.46 12.07 4.52
N MET A 245 -14.87 12.87 5.49
CA MET A 245 -15.20 14.28 5.29
C MET A 245 -14.38 15.14 6.25
N PRO A 246 -13.41 15.91 5.73
CA PRO A 246 -13.05 16.06 4.32
C PRO A 246 -12.36 14.81 3.74
N LYS A 247 -12.45 14.62 2.41
CA LYS A 247 -11.75 13.54 1.69
C LYS A 247 -10.24 13.67 1.89
N LEU A 248 -9.60 12.55 2.25
CA LEU A 248 -8.20 12.54 2.63
C LEU A 248 -7.26 12.71 1.41
N THR A 249 -6.30 13.62 1.51
CA THR A 249 -5.12 13.67 0.65
C THR A 249 -4.19 12.52 1.01
N SER A 250 -3.92 11.64 0.03
CA SER A 250 -3.12 10.44 0.24
C SER A 250 -2.38 10.04 -1.03
N ALA A 251 -1.35 9.19 -0.92
CA ALA A 251 -0.73 8.55 -2.07
C ALA A 251 -1.17 7.10 -2.16
N LYS A 252 -1.43 6.65 -3.39
CA LYS A 252 -1.89 5.29 -3.68
C LYS A 252 -1.22 4.72 -4.93
N ASN A 253 -1.13 3.39 -5.01
CA ASN A 253 -0.71 2.70 -6.23
C ASN A 253 -1.92 2.41 -7.14
N ASP A 254 -1.63 2.15 -8.40
CA ASP A 254 -2.61 1.64 -9.35
C ASP A 254 -2.61 0.10 -9.34
N ALA A 255 -3.57 -0.48 -8.63
CA ALA A 255 -3.71 -1.93 -8.55
C ALA A 255 -3.97 -2.58 -9.92
N ALA A 256 -4.69 -1.93 -10.82
CA ALA A 256 -4.93 -2.44 -12.17
C ALA A 256 -3.62 -2.52 -12.96
N GLN A 257 -2.76 -1.51 -12.86
CA GLN A 257 -1.43 -1.53 -13.47
C GLN A 257 -0.56 -2.64 -12.87
N ILE A 258 -0.64 -2.87 -11.55
CA ILE A 258 0.08 -3.98 -10.91
C ILE A 258 -0.38 -5.32 -11.47
N GLY A 259 -1.69 -5.57 -11.51
CA GLY A 259 -2.25 -6.80 -12.08
C GLY A 259 -1.84 -7.01 -13.53
N TRP A 260 -1.92 -5.96 -14.35
CA TRP A 260 -1.48 -6.00 -15.74
C TRP A 260 0.03 -6.35 -15.86
N ASN A 261 0.88 -5.70 -15.07
CA ASN A 261 2.34 -5.94 -15.09
C ASN A 261 2.68 -7.38 -14.70
N VAL A 262 2.04 -7.91 -13.63
CA VAL A 262 2.24 -9.30 -13.20
C VAL A 262 1.92 -10.27 -14.32
N ILE A 263 0.74 -10.13 -14.94
CA ILE A 263 0.29 -11.05 -15.98
C ILE A 263 1.08 -10.85 -17.26
N GLN A 264 1.49 -9.63 -17.60
CA GLN A 264 2.33 -9.38 -18.77
C GLN A 264 3.72 -10.05 -18.62
N MET A 265 4.34 -10.01 -17.43
CA MET A 265 5.60 -10.70 -17.15
C MET A 265 5.45 -12.22 -17.33
N ILE A 266 4.34 -12.78 -16.86
CA ILE A 266 4.04 -14.21 -16.99
C ILE A 266 3.84 -14.58 -18.47
N ASP A 267 3.04 -13.83 -19.21
CA ASP A 267 2.79 -14.05 -20.65
C ASP A 267 4.07 -13.95 -21.48
N ASP A 268 4.90 -12.96 -21.22
CA ASP A 268 6.16 -12.76 -21.94
C ASP A 268 7.14 -13.91 -21.68
N HIS A 269 7.15 -14.42 -20.43
CA HIS A 269 7.92 -15.63 -20.12
C HIS A 269 7.39 -16.87 -20.83
N GLN A 270 6.09 -17.13 -20.74
CA GLN A 270 5.45 -18.32 -21.36
C GLN A 270 5.59 -18.32 -22.88
N ASN A 271 5.54 -17.15 -23.51
CA ASN A 271 5.69 -17.01 -24.96
C ASN A 271 7.16 -16.91 -25.42
N GLY A 272 8.14 -17.04 -24.52
CA GLY A 272 9.56 -16.96 -24.85
C GLY A 272 10.02 -15.60 -25.35
N LYS A 273 9.23 -14.53 -25.09
CA LYS A 273 9.59 -13.16 -25.47
C LYS A 273 10.68 -12.57 -24.59
N CYS A 274 10.77 -13.02 -23.33
CA CYS A 274 11.80 -12.63 -22.39
C CYS A 274 12.73 -13.79 -22.09
N THR A 275 14.02 -13.61 -22.38
CA THR A 275 15.07 -14.58 -22.04
C THR A 275 15.64 -14.36 -20.65
N ASN A 276 15.46 -13.16 -20.10
CA ASN A 276 15.95 -12.78 -18.77
C ASN A 276 14.82 -12.16 -17.94
N VAL A 277 14.84 -12.42 -16.64
CA VAL A 277 13.99 -11.72 -15.66
C VAL A 277 14.41 -10.25 -15.56
N TYR A 278 13.45 -9.38 -15.26
CA TYR A 278 13.66 -7.94 -15.11
C TYR A 278 12.86 -7.36 -13.96
N ASP A 279 13.29 -6.20 -13.50
CA ASP A 279 12.63 -5.45 -12.43
C ASP A 279 11.84 -4.29 -13.03
N ILE A 280 10.70 -3.98 -12.43
CA ILE A 280 9.97 -2.74 -12.68
C ILE A 280 9.72 -2.00 -11.36
N VAL A 281 9.57 -0.69 -11.45
CA VAL A 281 9.15 0.17 -10.35
C VAL A 281 7.81 0.76 -10.70
N VAL A 282 6.80 0.48 -9.87
CA VAL A 282 5.46 1.05 -10.01
C VAL A 282 5.39 2.29 -9.11
N PRO A 283 5.09 3.47 -9.66
CA PRO A 283 4.95 4.67 -8.87
C PRO A 283 3.66 4.64 -8.05
N PHE A 284 3.69 5.32 -6.90
CA PHE A 284 2.49 5.83 -6.27
C PHE A 284 2.17 7.19 -6.87
N TYR A 285 0.92 7.57 -6.90
CA TYR A 285 0.49 8.92 -7.25
C TYR A 285 -0.24 9.55 -6.06
N VAL A 286 -0.07 10.86 -5.89
CA VAL A 286 -0.72 11.60 -4.82
C VAL A 286 -2.08 12.08 -5.31
N ASP A 287 -3.13 11.70 -4.58
CA ASP A 287 -4.49 12.21 -4.75
C ASP A 287 -4.66 13.40 -3.80
N TYR A 288 -4.37 14.60 -4.30
CA TYR A 288 -4.57 15.85 -3.56
C TYR A 288 -6.06 16.12 -3.43
N SER A 289 -6.55 16.35 -2.21
CA SER A 289 -7.96 16.43 -1.95
C SER A 289 -8.30 17.39 -0.80
N GLU A 290 -9.54 17.33 -0.32
CA GLU A 290 -10.12 18.29 0.61
C GLU A 290 -9.33 18.46 1.92
N SER A 291 -8.75 17.40 2.47
CA SER A 291 -8.05 17.45 3.76
C SER A 291 -6.76 18.26 3.76
N CYS A 292 -6.23 18.62 2.59
CA CYS A 292 -5.15 19.61 2.46
C CYS A 292 -5.66 20.96 1.91
N GLY A 293 -6.95 21.09 1.61
CA GLY A 293 -7.52 22.31 1.05
C GLY A 293 -7.46 22.39 -0.47
N CYS A 294 -7.08 21.31 -1.14
CA CYS A 294 -7.14 21.22 -2.60
C CYS A 294 -8.52 20.74 -3.05
N GLU A 295 -8.95 21.24 -4.20
CA GLU A 295 -10.08 20.59 -4.87
C GLU A 295 -9.66 19.18 -5.29
N PRO A 296 -10.51 18.16 -5.06
CA PRO A 296 -10.23 16.81 -5.54
C PRO A 296 -9.88 16.89 -7.02
N VAL A 297 -8.74 16.36 -7.39
CA VAL A 297 -8.39 16.26 -8.81
C VAL A 297 -9.47 15.38 -9.41
N GLN A 298 -10.45 16.00 -10.09
CA GLN A 298 -11.33 15.25 -10.98
C GLN A 298 -10.39 14.49 -11.88
N GLN A 299 -10.47 13.15 -11.81
CA GLN A 299 -9.62 12.27 -12.62
C GLN A 299 -9.88 12.56 -14.09
N ARG A 300 -9.20 13.57 -14.59
CA ARG A 300 -9.35 14.06 -15.95
C ARG A 300 -8.62 13.20 -16.97
N ASN A 301 -8.19 11.98 -16.67
CA ASN A 301 -7.55 11.13 -17.70
C ASN A 301 -7.36 9.65 -17.33
N LEU A 302 -8.15 9.08 -16.43
CA LEU A 302 -8.51 7.69 -16.67
C LEU A 302 -9.58 7.78 -17.77
N SER A 303 -9.31 7.17 -18.95
CA SER A 303 -10.27 7.23 -20.02
C SER A 303 -11.66 6.92 -19.48
N GLU A 304 -12.69 7.64 -19.95
CA GLU A 304 -14.09 7.38 -19.55
C GLU A 304 -14.45 5.90 -19.65
N GLU A 305 -13.76 5.14 -20.52
CA GLU A 305 -13.84 3.69 -20.66
C GLU A 305 -13.36 2.92 -19.42
N VAL A 306 -12.28 3.33 -18.75
CA VAL A 306 -11.77 2.66 -17.54
C VAL A 306 -12.67 2.96 -16.35
N MET A 307 -13.18 4.20 -16.22
CA MET A 307 -14.15 4.56 -15.19
C MET A 307 -15.51 3.90 -15.41
N HIS A 308 -15.95 3.78 -16.66
CA HIS A 308 -17.17 3.05 -17.01
C HIS A 308 -17.03 1.55 -16.72
N TRP A 309 -15.86 0.96 -16.96
CA TRP A 309 -15.54 -0.43 -16.70
C TRP A 309 -15.48 -0.74 -15.17
N TYR A 310 -14.87 0.13 -14.36
CA TYR A 310 -14.88 0.02 -12.89
C TYR A 310 -16.29 0.20 -12.32
N GLY A 311 -17.02 1.21 -12.72
CA GLY A 311 -18.38 1.47 -12.23
C GLY A 311 -19.38 0.36 -12.57
N GLN A 312 -19.29 -0.23 -13.76
CA GLN A 312 -20.16 -1.37 -14.14
C GLN A 312 -19.83 -2.65 -13.37
N ARG A 313 -18.55 -2.90 -13.05
CA ARG A 313 -18.15 -4.10 -12.27
C ARG A 313 -18.47 -3.97 -10.78
N GLU A 314 -18.33 -2.81 -10.17
CA GLU A 314 -18.77 -2.60 -8.79
C GLU A 314 -20.28 -2.76 -8.66
N ILE A 315 -21.07 -2.18 -9.56
CA ILE A 315 -22.54 -2.34 -9.55
C ILE A 315 -22.94 -3.81 -9.79
N ALA A 316 -22.28 -4.52 -10.68
CA ALA A 316 -22.53 -5.94 -10.92
C ALA A 316 -22.16 -6.82 -9.70
N ARG A 317 -21.11 -6.44 -8.95
CA ARG A 317 -20.70 -7.11 -7.71
C ARG A 317 -21.74 -6.95 -6.60
N TYR A 318 -22.28 -5.75 -6.39
CA TYR A 318 -23.32 -5.50 -5.37
C TYR A 318 -24.66 -6.14 -5.74
N GLN A 319 -24.96 -6.33 -7.02
CA GLN A 319 -26.19 -7.01 -7.48
C GLN A 319 -26.10 -8.55 -7.39
N SER A 320 -24.89 -9.14 -7.30
CA SER A 320 -24.73 -10.59 -7.16
C SER A 320 -24.68 -11.10 -5.71
N TYR A 321 -24.72 -10.21 -4.72
CA TYR A 321 -24.87 -10.54 -3.31
C TYR A 321 -26.32 -10.34 -2.85
N ASP A 322 -27.27 -11.04 -3.48
CA ASP A 322 -28.54 -11.31 -2.81
C ASP A 322 -28.30 -12.43 -1.80
N PHE A 323 -28.30 -12.05 -0.56
CA PHE A 323 -28.22 -12.95 0.58
C PHE A 323 -29.51 -13.77 0.68
N PHE A 324 -29.36 -15.08 0.65
CA PHE A 324 -30.28 -16.01 1.31
C PHE A 324 -29.82 -16.25 2.74
#